data_66a79a718e1e074134b52b3e62c02df8
#
_entry.id   66a79a718e1e074134b52b3e62c02df8
#
_cell.length_a   1.000
_cell.length_b   1.000
_cell.length_c   1.000
_cell.angle_alpha   90.00
_cell.angle_beta   90.00
_cell.angle_gamma   90.00
#
_symmetry.space_group_name_H-M   'P 1'
#
loop_
_entity.id
_entity.type
_entity.pdbx_description
1 polymer ?
#
loop_
_entity_poly.entity_id
_entity_poly.type
_entity_poly.pdbx_seq_one_letter_code
_entity_poly.pdbx_strand_id
1 'polypeptide(L)' 'MEFEKVRDIIVETLGCDAEEVTPEASLYDDLGADSLAAVELVMALEEATGLSIAEEDAANLKTVGDILTYLAAHKN' A
#
# COMPACT_ATOMS: atom_id res chain seq x y z
N MET A 1 -4.61 5.27 -9.36
CA MET A 1 -3.68 6.09 -8.57
C MET A 1 -2.26 5.85 -9.05
N GLU A 2 -1.49 6.90 -9.14
CA GLU A 2 -0.12 6.81 -9.64
C GLU A 2 0.82 6.25 -8.58
N PHE A 3 1.89 5.61 -9.03
CA PHE A 3 2.90 5.05 -8.15
C PHE A 3 3.44 6.06 -7.14
N GLU A 4 3.73 7.27 -7.57
CA GLU A 4 4.28 8.31 -6.69
C GLU A 4 3.37 8.59 -5.50
N LYS A 5 2.07 8.62 -5.71
CA LYS A 5 1.11 8.86 -4.64
C LYS A 5 1.06 7.69 -3.67
N VAL A 6 1.08 6.48 -4.19
CA VAL A 6 1.13 5.28 -3.37
C VAL A 6 2.41 5.26 -2.55
N ARG A 7 3.54 5.57 -3.18
CA ARG A 7 4.83 5.66 -2.49
C ARG A 7 4.77 6.66 -1.34
N ASP A 8 4.24 7.85 -1.59
CA ASP A 8 4.17 8.88 -0.56
C ASP A 8 3.32 8.44 0.62
N ILE A 9 2.20 7.76 0.36
CA ILE A 9 1.34 7.23 1.41
C ILE A 9 2.08 6.18 2.23
N ILE A 10 2.82 5.30 1.57
CA ILE A 10 3.59 4.26 2.23
C ILE A 10 4.68 4.88 3.10
N VAL A 11 5.40 5.85 2.58
CA VAL A 11 6.45 6.54 3.33
C VAL A 11 5.88 7.19 4.59
N GLU A 12 4.76 7.88 4.48
CA GLU A 12 4.12 8.51 5.62
C GLU A 12 3.64 7.49 6.65
N THR A 13 3.07 6.40 6.18
CA THR A 13 2.45 5.41 7.07
C THR A 13 3.49 4.52 7.74
N LEU A 14 4.47 4.05 6.99
CA LEU A 14 5.47 3.11 7.49
C LEU A 14 6.76 3.76 7.98
N GLY A 15 6.98 5.02 7.63
CA GLY A 15 8.19 5.73 8.02
C GLY A 15 9.45 5.23 7.32
N CYS A 16 9.30 4.64 6.16
CA CYS A 16 10.43 4.16 5.37
C CYS A 16 10.91 5.22 4.38
N ASP A 17 12.07 4.98 3.77
CA ASP A 17 12.60 5.89 2.75
C ASP A 17 11.91 5.65 1.42
N ALA A 18 11.69 6.73 0.67
CA ALA A 18 11.06 6.64 -0.64
C ALA A 18 11.84 5.74 -1.60
N GLU A 19 13.16 5.70 -1.45
CA GLU A 19 14.01 4.87 -2.29
C GLU A 19 13.77 3.38 -2.09
N GLU A 20 13.29 2.99 -0.92
CA GLU A 20 12.99 1.60 -0.60
C GLU A 20 11.65 1.14 -1.20
N VAL A 21 10.81 2.10 -1.57
CA VAL A 21 9.47 1.79 -2.09
C VAL A 21 9.55 1.57 -3.60
N THR A 22 9.67 0.31 -3.98
CA THR A 22 9.68 -0.13 -5.38
C THR A 22 8.53 -1.10 -5.60
N PRO A 23 8.11 -1.33 -6.85
CA PRO A 23 7.02 -2.28 -7.11
C PRO A 23 7.28 -3.68 -6.56
N GLU A 24 8.52 -4.11 -6.52
CA GLU A 24 8.90 -5.43 -6.02
C GLU A 24 9.06 -5.48 -4.50
N ALA A 25 9.07 -4.34 -3.83
CA ALA A 25 9.31 -4.29 -2.39
C ALA A 25 8.17 -4.97 -1.63
N SER A 26 8.54 -5.84 -0.69
CA SER A 26 7.59 -6.48 0.21
C SER A 26 7.29 -5.54 1.35
N LEU A 27 6.00 -5.34 1.64
CA LEU A 27 5.60 -4.48 2.76
C LEU A 27 6.14 -4.99 4.09
N TYR A 28 6.17 -6.30 4.25
CA TYR A 28 6.59 -6.91 5.51
C TYR A 28 8.11 -7.11 5.60
N ASP A 29 8.70 -7.62 4.54
CA ASP A 29 10.13 -7.97 4.54
C ASP A 29 11.05 -6.79 4.24
N ASP A 30 10.66 -5.95 3.30
CA ASP A 30 11.52 -4.85 2.84
C ASP A 30 11.21 -3.53 3.55
N LEU A 31 9.95 -3.28 3.84
CA LEU A 31 9.51 -2.01 4.42
C LEU A 31 9.19 -2.12 5.92
N GLY A 32 9.29 -3.30 6.47
CA GLY A 32 9.16 -3.51 7.90
C GLY A 32 7.76 -3.35 8.47
N ALA A 33 6.72 -3.49 7.64
CA ALA A 33 5.36 -3.39 8.13
C ALA A 33 5.00 -4.60 8.99
N ASP A 34 4.24 -4.35 10.05
CA ASP A 34 3.62 -5.42 10.83
C ASP A 34 2.11 -5.40 10.53
N SER A 35 1.35 -6.24 11.21
CA SER A 35 -0.09 -6.33 10.99
C SER A 35 -0.81 -5.01 11.22
N LEU A 36 -0.42 -4.28 12.25
CA LEU A 36 -1.04 -2.99 12.57
C LEU A 36 -0.70 -1.95 11.50
N ALA A 37 0.56 -1.89 11.10
CA ALA A 37 0.99 -0.95 10.06
C ALA A 37 0.30 -1.24 8.73
N ALA A 38 0.10 -2.53 8.42
CA ALA A 38 -0.60 -2.90 7.19
C ALA A 38 -2.06 -2.42 7.21
N VAL A 39 -2.74 -2.54 8.36
CA VAL A 39 -4.11 -2.04 8.51
C VAL A 39 -4.14 -0.52 8.35
N GLU A 40 -3.21 0.18 8.96
CA GLU A 40 -3.12 1.64 8.84
C GLU A 40 -2.88 2.06 7.40
N LEU A 41 -2.02 1.32 6.69
CA LEU A 41 -1.75 1.60 5.28
C LEU A 41 -3.00 1.42 4.43
N VAL A 42 -3.75 0.35 4.66
CA VAL A 42 -4.99 0.10 3.94
C VAL A 42 -5.98 1.25 4.18
N MET A 43 -6.12 1.69 5.42
CA MET A 43 -7.00 2.80 5.76
C MET A 43 -6.57 4.09 5.06
N ALA A 44 -5.28 4.36 5.03
CA ALA A 44 -4.76 5.55 4.35
C ALA A 44 -5.03 5.50 2.84
N LEU A 45 -4.90 4.32 2.24
CA LEU A 45 -5.20 4.13 0.83
C LEU A 45 -6.69 4.31 0.54
N GLU A 46 -7.55 3.82 1.42
CA GLU A 46 -8.99 4.01 1.28
C GLU A 46 -9.37 5.48 1.32
N GLU A 47 -8.78 6.23 2.23
CA GLU A 47 -9.04 7.66 2.33
C GLU A 47 -8.56 8.41 1.09
N ALA A 48 -7.39 8.04 0.59
CA ALA A 48 -6.79 8.73 -0.55
C ALA A 48 -7.51 8.43 -1.87
N THR A 49 -8.06 7.22 -2.01
CA THR A 49 -8.69 6.77 -3.26
C THR A 49 -10.21 6.84 -3.23
N GLY A 50 -10.80 6.88 -2.05
CA GLY A 50 -12.24 6.76 -1.89
C GLY A 50 -12.78 5.35 -2.11
N LEU A 51 -11.90 4.38 -2.25
CA LEU A 51 -12.28 2.98 -2.43
C LEU A 51 -12.41 2.29 -1.08
N SER A 52 -13.25 1.25 -1.02
CA SER A 52 -13.33 0.37 0.13
C SER A 52 -12.55 -0.90 -0.19
N ILE A 53 -11.56 -1.20 0.63
CA ILE A 53 -10.74 -2.40 0.44
C ILE A 53 -11.19 -3.45 1.44
N ALA A 54 -11.69 -4.57 0.94
CA ALA A 54 -12.12 -5.67 1.79
C ALA A 54 -10.92 -6.28 2.53
N GLU A 55 -11.14 -6.77 3.75
CA GLU A 55 -10.08 -7.40 4.52
C GLU A 55 -9.41 -8.55 3.77
N GLU A 56 -10.20 -9.32 3.04
CA GLU A 56 -9.70 -10.43 2.23
C GLU A 56 -8.71 -9.95 1.17
N ASP A 57 -9.05 -8.84 0.53
CA ASP A 57 -8.19 -8.27 -0.50
C ASP A 57 -6.94 -7.65 0.13
N ALA A 58 -7.11 -6.98 1.28
CA ALA A 58 -5.99 -6.39 1.99
C ALA A 58 -4.96 -7.44 2.39
N ALA A 59 -5.41 -8.63 2.77
CA ALA A 59 -4.54 -9.73 3.15
C ALA A 59 -3.66 -10.21 1.99
N ASN A 60 -4.08 -9.95 0.76
CA ASN A 60 -3.32 -10.32 -0.44
C ASN A 60 -2.36 -9.24 -0.92
N LEU A 61 -2.40 -8.06 -0.31
CA LEU A 61 -1.52 -6.96 -0.69
C LEU A 61 -0.19 -7.09 0.05
N LYS A 62 0.71 -7.86 -0.51
CA LYS A 62 2.00 -8.17 0.11
C LYS A 62 3.15 -7.30 -0.39
N THR A 63 3.04 -6.83 -1.63
CA THR A 63 4.06 -5.97 -2.23
C THR A 63 3.45 -4.66 -2.67
N VAL A 64 4.30 -3.68 -2.94
CA VAL A 64 3.86 -2.41 -3.49
C VAL A 64 3.15 -2.63 -4.83
N GLY A 65 3.69 -3.53 -5.65
CA GLY A 65 3.08 -3.87 -6.94
C GLY A 65 1.67 -4.44 -6.81
N ASP A 66 1.43 -5.24 -5.76
CA ASP A 66 0.10 -5.77 -5.49
C ASP A 66 -0.89 -4.64 -5.23
N ILE A 67 -0.47 -3.63 -4.48
CA ILE A 67 -1.29 -2.45 -4.19
C ILE A 67 -1.63 -1.72 -5.49
N LEU A 68 -0.61 -1.48 -6.31
CA LEU A 68 -0.80 -0.78 -7.57
C LEU A 68 -1.76 -1.53 -8.49
N THR A 69 -1.62 -2.84 -8.58
CA THR A 69 -2.49 -3.68 -9.39
C THR A 69 -3.93 -3.63 -8.89
N TYR A 70 -4.10 -3.74 -7.58
CA TYR A 70 -5.43 -3.69 -6.98
C TYR A 70 -6.12 -2.36 -7.26
N LEU A 71 -5.42 -1.26 -7.04
CA LEU A 71 -5.99 0.07 -7.26
C LEU A 71 -6.32 0.31 -8.72
N ALA A 72 -5.50 -0.18 -9.64
CA ALA A 72 -5.75 -0.07 -11.07
C ALA A 72 -7.01 -0.86 -11.47
N ALA A 73 -7.19 -2.04 -10.87
CA ALA A 73 -8.34 -2.90 -11.18
C ALA A 73 -9.66 -2.34 -10.63
N HIS A 74 -9.60 -1.54 -9.56
CA HIS A 74 -10.78 -0.98 -8.90
C HIS A 74 -10.93 0.52 -9.14
N LYS A 75 -10.24 1.02 -10.12
CA LYS A 75 -10.30 2.43 -10.48
C LYS A 75 -11.67 2.78 -11.08
N ASN A 76 -12.22 3.89 -10.65
CA ASN A 76 -13.47 4.42 -11.20
C ASN A 76 -13.22 5.30 -12.42
#